data_49c949a5cf25300c69e1e50f6fd3172e
#
_entry.id   49c949a5cf25300c69e1e50f6fd3172e
#
_cell.length_a   1.000
_cell.length_b   1.000
_cell.length_c   1.000
_cell.angle_alpha   90.00
_cell.angle_beta   90.00
_cell.angle_gamma   90.00
#
_symmetry.space_group_name_H-M   'P 1'
#
loop_
_entity.id
_entity.type
_entity.pdbx_description
1 polymer ?
#
loop_
_entity_poly.entity_id
_entity_poly.type
_entity_poly.pdbx_seq_one_letter_code
_entity_poly.pdbx_strand_id
1 'polypeptide(L)'
;MLKFDVTKRIKDLCNAYSWTYYRLAKESDITYSTLSAMLNKGTIPSIPTLEKICKGFNISLSQFFAEDESVALMTFPQKEYLARWETLTQENRMCVDKFIDFLKAKQSETER
;
A
#
# COMPACT_ATOMS: atom_id res chain seq x y z
N MET A 1 17.46 8.51 -19.38
CA MET A 1 17.23 8.60 -17.92
C MET A 1 15.74 8.62 -17.63
N LEU A 2 15.29 7.61 -16.91
CA LEU A 2 13.88 7.51 -16.56
C LEU A 2 13.57 8.54 -15.49
N LYS A 3 12.59 9.39 -15.78
CA LYS A 3 12.11 10.34 -14.78
C LYS A 3 11.06 9.63 -13.94
N PHE A 4 11.25 9.65 -12.64
CA PHE A 4 10.24 9.13 -11.73
C PHE A 4 9.06 10.09 -11.68
N ASP A 5 7.88 9.59 -11.99
CA ASP A 5 6.66 10.39 -12.00
C ASP A 5 5.96 10.25 -10.66
N VAL A 6 6.13 11.26 -9.80
CA VAL A 6 5.59 11.28 -8.45
C VAL A 6 4.06 11.23 -8.47
N THR A 7 3.45 12.02 -9.34
CA THR A 7 1.99 12.08 -9.46
C THR A 7 1.42 10.72 -9.87
N LYS A 8 2.03 10.10 -10.88
CA LYS A 8 1.61 8.78 -11.33
C LYS A 8 1.76 7.75 -10.22
N ARG A 9 2.86 7.82 -9.47
CA ARG A 9 3.11 6.90 -8.35
C ARG A 9 2.00 7.02 -7.30
N ILE A 10 1.59 8.24 -6.95
CA ILE A 10 0.52 8.47 -5.99
C ILE A 10 -0.80 7.87 -6.50
N LYS A 11 -1.10 8.09 -7.79
CA LYS A 11 -2.32 7.54 -8.39
C LYS A 11 -2.30 6.00 -8.39
N ASP A 12 -1.15 5.42 -8.71
CA ASP A 12 -1.00 3.96 -8.72
C ASP A 12 -1.18 3.38 -7.32
N LEU A 13 -0.67 4.07 -6.30
CA LEU A 13 -0.85 3.64 -4.91
C LEU A 13 -2.31 3.72 -4.48
N CYS A 14 -3.02 4.77 -4.87
CA CYS A 14 -4.45 4.88 -4.59
C CYS A 14 -5.20 3.70 -5.23
N ASN A 15 -4.85 3.36 -6.46
CA ASN A 15 -5.47 2.22 -7.15
C ASN A 15 -5.17 0.91 -6.43
N ALA A 16 -3.93 0.72 -6.02
CA ALA A 16 -3.52 -0.50 -5.31
C ALA A 16 -4.22 -0.65 -3.96
N TYR A 17 -4.45 0.47 -3.28
CA TYR A 17 -5.12 0.47 -1.99
C TYR A 17 -6.64 0.52 -2.11
N SER A 18 -7.17 0.72 -3.31
CA SER A 18 -8.59 0.95 -3.58
C SER A 18 -9.10 2.17 -2.82
N TRP A 19 -8.28 3.20 -2.77
CA TRP A 19 -8.60 4.47 -2.11
C TRP A 19 -9.01 5.53 -3.12
N THR A 20 -9.96 6.36 -2.72
CA THR A 20 -10.25 7.60 -3.43
C THR A 20 -9.23 8.66 -3.02
N TYR A 21 -9.11 9.71 -3.83
CA TYR A 21 -8.26 10.85 -3.45
C TYR A 21 -8.75 11.53 -2.17
N TYR A 22 -10.06 11.50 -1.95
CA TYR A 22 -10.64 12.00 -0.72
C TYR A 22 -10.11 11.23 0.50
N ARG A 23 -10.08 9.91 0.38
CA ARG A 23 -9.54 9.06 1.45
C ARG A 23 -8.05 9.34 1.69
N LEU A 24 -7.28 9.46 0.61
CA LEU A 24 -5.86 9.77 0.74
C LEU A 24 -5.65 11.10 1.44
N ALA A 25 -6.41 12.12 1.07
CA ALA A 25 -6.31 13.43 1.70
C ALA A 25 -6.56 13.33 3.21
N LYS A 26 -7.58 12.59 3.59
CA LYS A 26 -7.94 12.40 4.99
C LYS A 26 -6.82 11.67 5.76
N GLU A 27 -6.32 10.59 5.20
CA GLU A 27 -5.28 9.78 5.87
C GLU A 27 -3.94 10.51 5.93
N SER A 28 -3.71 11.44 4.99
CA SER A 28 -2.45 12.18 4.90
C SER A 28 -2.50 13.53 5.60
N ASP A 29 -3.64 13.88 6.16
CA ASP A 29 -3.84 15.19 6.81
C ASP A 29 -3.56 16.35 5.84
N ILE A 30 -4.07 16.24 4.62
CA ILE A 30 -3.99 17.25 3.56
C ILE A 30 -5.42 17.53 3.12
N THR A 31 -5.74 18.79 2.79
CA THR A 31 -7.08 19.09 2.29
C THR A 31 -7.29 18.43 0.93
N TYR A 32 -8.51 17.99 0.67
CA TYR A 32 -8.85 17.40 -0.61
C TYR A 32 -8.56 18.35 -1.78
N SER A 33 -8.89 19.64 -1.62
CA SER A 33 -8.66 20.60 -2.69
C SER A 33 -7.17 20.75 -3.02
N THR A 34 -6.30 20.73 -2.01
CA THR A 34 -4.86 20.80 -2.21
C THR A 34 -4.35 19.56 -2.94
N LEU A 35 -4.76 18.39 -2.49
CA LEU A 35 -4.35 17.12 -3.09
C LEU A 35 -4.86 17.00 -4.53
N SER A 36 -6.14 17.31 -4.74
CA SER A 36 -6.75 17.25 -6.06
C SER A 36 -6.06 18.19 -7.05
N ALA A 37 -5.79 19.42 -6.65
CA ALA A 37 -5.10 20.39 -7.49
C ALA A 37 -3.70 19.89 -7.86
N MET A 38 -2.98 19.36 -6.90
CA MET A 38 -1.63 18.83 -7.11
C MET A 38 -1.65 17.67 -8.12
N LEU A 39 -2.55 16.73 -7.94
CA LEU A 39 -2.63 15.56 -8.82
C LEU A 39 -3.11 15.93 -10.22
N ASN A 40 -4.05 16.86 -10.34
CA ASN A 40 -4.57 17.29 -11.63
C ASN A 40 -3.57 18.11 -12.43
N LYS A 41 -2.76 18.90 -11.75
CA LYS A 41 -1.74 19.72 -12.42
C LYS A 41 -0.40 19.02 -12.60
N GLY A 42 -0.22 17.86 -11.97
CA GLY A 42 1.05 17.16 -12.02
C GLY A 42 2.15 17.86 -11.24
N THR A 43 1.77 18.67 -10.26
CA THR A 43 2.74 19.41 -9.45
C THR A 43 3.46 18.46 -8.50
N ILE A 44 4.78 18.58 -8.43
CA ILE A 44 5.59 17.76 -7.52
C ILE A 44 5.41 18.31 -6.09
N PRO A 45 4.98 17.47 -5.14
CA PRO A 45 4.83 17.93 -3.76
C PRO A 45 6.19 18.21 -3.12
N SER A 46 6.17 19.07 -2.10
CA SER A 46 7.35 19.29 -1.26
C SER A 46 7.65 18.00 -0.47
N ILE A 47 8.85 17.88 0.06
CA ILE A 47 9.22 16.72 0.87
C ILE A 47 8.31 16.57 2.10
N PRO A 48 8.01 17.64 2.87
CA PRO A 48 7.06 17.49 3.98
C PRO A 48 5.68 16.99 3.55
N THR A 49 5.17 17.47 2.41
CA THR A 49 3.88 16.99 1.89
C THR A 49 3.99 15.53 1.47
N LEU A 50 5.08 15.15 0.82
CA LEU A 50 5.29 13.77 0.41
C LEU A 50 5.39 12.84 1.62
N GLU A 51 6.04 13.29 2.69
CA GLU A 51 6.11 12.53 3.93
C GLU A 51 4.72 12.28 4.51
N LYS A 52 3.84 13.28 4.46
CA LYS A 52 2.46 13.12 4.92
C LYS A 52 1.73 12.08 4.07
N ILE A 53 1.93 12.10 2.76
CA ILE A 53 1.31 11.14 1.84
C ILE A 53 1.82 9.72 2.14
N CYS A 54 3.14 9.57 2.30
CA CYS A 54 3.71 8.27 2.64
C CYS A 54 3.20 7.76 3.98
N LYS A 55 3.08 8.64 4.97
CA LYS A 55 2.54 8.27 6.27
C LYS A 55 1.07 7.84 6.15
N GLY A 56 0.31 8.52 5.30
CA GLY A 56 -1.08 8.14 5.03
C GLY A 56 -1.17 6.74 4.45
N PHE A 57 -0.29 6.39 3.52
CA PHE A 57 -0.21 5.04 2.94
C PHE A 57 0.49 4.04 3.85
N ASN A 58 1.09 4.49 4.94
CA ASN A 58 1.89 3.67 5.86
C ASN A 58 3.08 3.01 5.14
N ILE A 59 3.80 3.81 4.37
CA ILE A 59 5.01 3.40 3.67
C ILE A 59 6.13 4.38 3.97
N SER A 60 7.38 3.96 3.75
CA SER A 60 8.53 4.84 3.86
C SER A 60 8.76 5.59 2.55
N LEU A 61 9.59 6.62 2.59
CA LEU A 61 9.99 7.32 1.37
C LEU A 61 10.72 6.38 0.41
N SER A 62 11.56 5.48 0.93
CA SER A 62 12.26 4.53 0.07
C SER A 62 11.29 3.56 -0.61
N GLN A 63 10.25 3.14 0.07
CA GLN A 63 9.21 2.31 -0.53
C GLN A 63 8.45 3.08 -1.60
N PHE A 64 8.20 4.37 -1.34
CA PHE A 64 7.52 5.21 -2.32
C PHE A 64 8.30 5.29 -3.63
N PHE A 65 9.62 5.44 -3.57
CA PHE A 65 10.47 5.58 -4.73
C PHE A 65 11.00 4.26 -5.28
N ALA A 66 10.59 3.13 -4.72
CA ALA A 66 11.03 1.81 -5.19
C ALA A 66 10.51 1.55 -6.60
N GLU A 67 11.41 1.19 -7.51
CA GLU A 67 11.07 0.89 -8.89
C GLU A 67 10.63 -0.56 -9.08
N ASP A 68 11.01 -1.42 -8.16
CA ASP A 68 10.70 -2.84 -8.25
C ASP A 68 9.38 -3.14 -7.55
N GLU A 69 8.34 -3.35 -8.35
CA GLU A 69 7.01 -3.66 -7.85
C GLU A 69 6.92 -5.04 -7.19
N SER A 70 7.92 -5.90 -7.36
CA SER A 70 7.91 -7.19 -6.69
C SER A 70 8.30 -7.09 -5.21
N VAL A 71 9.00 -6.03 -4.84
CA VAL A 71 9.22 -5.69 -3.42
C VAL A 71 8.04 -4.88 -2.91
N ALA A 72 6.98 -4.98 -3.60
CA ALA A 72 5.87 -4.08 -3.72
C ALA A 72 5.25 -3.75 -2.41
N LEU A 73 4.84 -2.67 -2.43
CA LEU A 73 3.91 -2.04 -1.55
C LEU A 73 2.79 -3.00 -1.25
N MET A 74 2.86 -3.60 -0.10
CA MET A 74 1.74 -4.34 0.42
C MET A 74 0.59 -3.35 0.61
N THR A 75 -0.62 -3.79 0.30
CA THR A 75 -1.82 -3.03 0.62
C THR A 75 -1.93 -2.87 2.13
N PHE A 76 -2.72 -1.92 2.59
CA PHE A 76 -2.92 -1.74 4.02
C PHE A 76 -3.43 -3.03 4.71
N PRO A 77 -4.44 -3.76 4.15
CA PRO A 77 -4.85 -5.02 4.76
C PRO A 77 -3.73 -6.06 4.81
N GLN A 78 -2.87 -6.12 3.82
CA GLN A 78 -1.74 -7.04 3.81
C GLN A 78 -0.74 -6.72 4.91
N LYS A 79 -0.43 -5.44 5.10
CA LYS A 79 0.47 -5.00 6.18
C LYS A 79 -0.11 -5.30 7.55
N GLU A 80 -1.40 -5.07 7.71
CA GLU A 80 -2.09 -5.33 8.96
C GLU A 80 -2.05 -6.82 9.29
N TYR A 81 -2.30 -7.65 8.29
CA TYR A 81 -2.23 -9.10 8.46
C TYR A 81 -0.83 -9.54 8.85
N LEU A 82 0.19 -9.04 8.16
CA LEU A 82 1.58 -9.39 8.44
C LEU A 82 1.97 -8.98 9.86
N ALA A 83 1.56 -7.80 10.30
CA ALA A 83 1.84 -7.34 11.65
C ALA A 83 1.23 -8.29 12.70
N ARG A 84 0.01 -8.74 12.46
CA ARG A 84 -0.64 -9.71 13.35
C ARG A 84 0.08 -11.05 13.35
N TRP A 85 0.50 -11.50 12.17
CA TRP A 85 1.25 -12.75 12.01
C TRP A 85 2.59 -12.68 12.76
N GLU A 86 3.26 -11.54 12.70
CA GLU A 86 4.55 -11.34 13.37
C GLU A 86 4.45 -11.43 14.90
N THR A 87 3.28 -11.19 15.47
CA THR A 87 3.07 -11.33 16.93
C THR A 87 2.96 -12.79 17.37
N LEU A 88 2.80 -13.71 16.44
CA LEU A 88 2.61 -15.12 16.76
C LEU A 88 3.95 -15.80 17.08
N THR A 89 3.89 -16.83 17.92
CA THR A 89 5.04 -17.70 18.14
C THR A 89 5.35 -18.47 16.86
N GLN A 90 6.58 -19.00 16.75
CA GLN A 90 6.97 -19.80 15.61
C GLN A 90 6.05 -21.02 15.44
N GLU A 91 5.68 -21.66 16.53
CA GLU A 91 4.77 -22.81 16.52
C GLU A 91 3.41 -22.42 15.93
N ASN A 92 2.87 -21.28 16.37
CA ASN A 92 1.57 -20.82 15.88
C ASN A 92 1.66 -20.36 14.42
N ARG A 93 2.78 -19.80 13.99
CA ARG A 93 2.99 -19.46 12.57
C ARG A 93 2.91 -20.73 11.69
N MET A 94 3.48 -21.83 12.17
CA MET A 94 3.38 -23.11 11.46
C MET A 94 1.95 -23.59 11.34
N CYS A 95 1.14 -23.36 12.39
CA CYS A 95 -0.29 -23.68 12.34
C CYS A 95 -1.03 -22.85 11.29
N VAL A 96 -0.68 -21.56 11.17
CA VAL A 96 -1.25 -20.69 10.14
C VAL A 96 -0.92 -21.25 8.75
N ASP A 97 0.33 -21.65 8.53
CA ASP A 97 0.76 -22.20 7.23
C ASP A 97 -0.03 -23.45 6.86
N LYS A 98 -0.22 -24.35 7.82
CA LYS A 98 -1.00 -25.56 7.61
C LYS A 98 -2.45 -25.25 7.29
N PHE A 99 -3.01 -24.25 7.96
CA PHE A 99 -4.39 -23.84 7.71
C PHE A 99 -4.54 -23.25 6.30
N ILE A 100 -3.56 -22.46 5.86
CA ILE A 100 -3.54 -21.93 4.50
C ILE A 100 -3.52 -23.08 3.48
N ASP A 101 -2.64 -24.08 3.70
CA ASP A 101 -2.55 -25.23 2.81
C ASP A 101 -3.86 -25.98 2.73
N PHE A 102 -4.52 -26.15 3.87
CA PHE A 102 -5.84 -26.80 3.94
C PHE A 102 -6.87 -26.02 3.11
N LEU A 103 -6.89 -24.70 3.26
CA LEU A 103 -7.84 -23.86 2.53
C LEU A 103 -7.56 -23.87 1.03
N LYS A 104 -6.29 -23.89 0.63
CA LYS A 104 -5.90 -23.95 -0.78
C LYS A 104 -6.37 -25.26 -1.42
N ALA A 105 -6.22 -26.38 -0.72
CA ALA A 105 -6.70 -27.67 -1.21
C ALA A 105 -8.23 -27.67 -1.34
N LYS A 106 -8.92 -27.13 -0.34
CA LYS A 106 -10.37 -27.03 -0.37
C LYS A 106 -10.86 -26.15 -1.53
N GLN A 107 -10.16 -25.03 -1.75
CA GLN A 107 -10.50 -24.11 -2.82
C GLN A 107 -10.34 -24.76 -4.20
N SER A 108 -9.29 -25.55 -4.40
CA SER A 108 -9.05 -26.28 -5.64
C SER A 108 -10.16 -27.26 -5.95
N GLU A 109 -10.69 -27.93 -4.94
CA GLU A 109 -11.80 -28.87 -5.10
C GLU A 109 -13.07 -28.15 -5.54
N THR A 110 -13.29 -26.93 -5.03
CA THR A 110 -14.49 -26.15 -5.33
C THR A 110 -14.43 -25.54 -6.73
N GLU A 111 -13.24 -25.30 -7.26
CA GLU A 111 -13.04 -24.68 -8.58
C GLU A 111 -13.21 -25.65 -9.75
N ARG A 112 -13.41 -26.93 -9.49
CA ARG A 112 -13.61 -27.93 -10.54
C ARG A 112 -15.06 -27.98 -11.04
#